data_d8f322c085486136130b6a4132f117f2
#
_entry.id   d8f322c085486136130b6a4132f117f2
#
_cell.length_a   1.000
_cell.length_b   1.000
_cell.length_c   1.000
_cell.angle_alpha   90.00
_cell.angle_beta   90.00
_cell.angle_gamma   90.00
#
_symmetry.space_group_name_H-M   'P 1'
#
loop_
_entity.id
_entity.type
_entity.pdbx_description
1 polymer ?
#
loop_
_entity_poly.entity_id
_entity_poly.type
_entity_poly.pdbx_seq_one_letter_code
_entity_poly.pdbx_strand_id
1 'polypeptide(L)' 'ADSIPALIINDHEVAGAGHAATVGQLDEEQLFYLMSRGLTRAEAVHMLVLAFLAPVLEQIPVAELRDEMTQLMGEKVN' A
#
# COMPACT_ATOMS: atom_id res chain seq x y z
N ALA A 1 -6.76 -27.95 -6.17
CA ALA A 1 -6.46 -27.38 -5.53
C ALA A 1 -5.87 -26.15 -5.85
N ASP A 2 -5.12 -26.02 -6.44
CA ASP A 2 -4.69 -25.00 -6.84
C ASP A 2 -5.55 -24.09 -7.24
N SER A 3 -6.38 -23.68 -6.52
CA SER A 3 -7.37 -22.80 -6.89
C SER A 3 -6.94 -21.36 -6.90
N ILE A 4 -5.84 -20.97 -6.38
CA ILE A 4 -5.41 -19.59 -6.42
C ILE A 4 -4.53 -19.39 -7.65
N PRO A 5 -5.00 -18.58 -8.64
CA PRO A 5 -4.21 -18.37 -9.83
C PRO A 5 -2.87 -17.70 -9.51
N ALA A 6 -1.89 -18.02 -10.31
CA ALA A 6 -0.57 -17.44 -10.14
C ALA A 6 -0.62 -15.91 -10.20
N LEU A 7 -1.54 -15.37 -11.01
CA LEU A 7 -1.66 -13.92 -11.12
C LEU A 7 -2.01 -13.30 -9.78
N ILE A 8 -2.95 -13.90 -9.05
CA ILE A 8 -3.34 -13.35 -7.75
C ILE A 8 -2.19 -13.45 -6.76
N ILE A 9 -1.45 -14.55 -6.77
CA ILE A 9 -0.30 -14.69 -5.89
C ILE A 9 0.74 -13.62 -6.20
N ASN A 10 1.01 -13.39 -7.48
CA ASN A 10 1.98 -12.38 -7.87
C ASN A 10 1.51 -10.98 -7.47
N ASP A 11 0.23 -10.70 -7.61
CA ASP A 11 -0.30 -9.39 -7.23
C ASP A 11 -0.15 -9.17 -5.73
N HIS A 12 -0.40 -10.21 -4.95
CA HIS A 12 -0.26 -10.11 -3.51
C HIS A 12 1.19 -9.83 -3.12
N GLU A 13 2.12 -10.52 -3.76
CA GLU A 13 3.54 -10.33 -3.49
C GLU A 13 3.99 -8.95 -3.90
N VAL A 14 3.51 -8.46 -5.05
CA VAL A 14 3.88 -7.13 -5.50
C VAL A 14 3.37 -6.07 -4.55
N ALA A 15 2.13 -6.22 -4.07
CA ALA A 15 1.57 -5.27 -3.12
C ALA A 15 2.37 -5.28 -1.82
N GLY A 16 2.74 -6.47 -1.34
CA GLY A 16 3.53 -6.58 -0.13
C GLY A 16 4.91 -5.97 -0.28
N ALA A 17 5.55 -6.21 -1.41
CA ALA A 17 6.87 -5.65 -1.67
C ALA A 17 6.81 -4.14 -1.80
N GLY A 18 5.78 -3.62 -2.46
CA GLY A 18 5.59 -2.18 -2.59
C GLY A 18 5.36 -1.53 -1.25
N HIS A 19 4.57 -2.17 -0.39
CA HIS A 19 4.35 -1.68 0.95
C HIS A 19 5.67 -1.62 1.73
N ALA A 20 6.41 -2.72 1.72
CA ALA A 20 7.66 -2.79 2.48
C ALA A 20 8.68 -1.77 1.98
N ALA A 21 8.79 -1.63 0.67
CA ALA A 21 9.73 -0.68 0.09
C ALA A 21 9.35 0.74 0.47
N THR A 22 8.05 1.05 0.44
CA THR A 22 7.59 2.40 0.77
C THR A 22 7.82 2.70 2.24
N VAL A 23 7.54 1.73 3.13
CA VAL A 23 7.75 1.95 4.55
C VAL A 23 9.23 2.23 4.83
N GLY A 24 10.11 1.56 4.10
CA GLY A 24 11.55 1.79 4.27
C GLY A 24 12.03 3.15 3.81
N GLN A 25 11.19 3.87 3.03
CA GLN A 25 11.56 5.17 2.50
C GLN A 25 10.83 6.31 3.21
N LEU A 26 10.04 6.02 4.22
CA LEU A 26 9.26 7.06 4.87
C LEU A 26 10.15 8.06 5.59
N ASP A 27 9.76 9.32 5.51
CA ASP A 27 10.47 10.41 6.15
C ASP A 27 9.93 10.58 7.56
N GLU A 28 10.80 10.48 8.54
CA GLU A 28 10.39 10.59 9.94
C GLU A 28 9.82 11.97 10.25
N GLU A 29 10.26 13.01 9.55
CA GLU A 29 9.71 14.33 9.76
C GLU A 29 8.27 14.41 9.30
N GLN A 30 7.95 13.77 8.18
CA GLN A 30 6.58 13.74 7.70
C GLN A 30 5.70 12.95 8.68
N LEU A 31 6.21 11.84 9.19
CA LEU A 31 5.47 11.07 10.18
C LEU A 31 5.22 11.90 11.42
N PHE A 32 6.25 12.58 11.90
CA PHE A 32 6.11 13.43 13.08
C PHE A 32 5.06 14.52 12.86
N TYR A 33 5.08 15.13 11.68
CA TYR A 33 4.10 16.17 11.37
C TYR A 33 2.68 15.63 11.44
N LEU A 34 2.45 14.47 10.82
CA LEU A 34 1.12 13.89 10.81
C LEU A 34 0.69 13.48 12.21
N MET A 35 1.61 12.94 13.00
CA MET A 35 1.29 12.56 14.36
C MET A 35 0.99 13.77 15.22
N SER A 36 1.67 14.88 14.96
CA SER A 36 1.41 16.11 15.69
C SER A 36 0.05 16.70 15.35
N ARG A 37 -0.53 16.26 14.22
CA ARG A 37 -1.87 16.67 13.85
C ARG A 37 -2.93 15.73 14.38
N GLY A 38 -2.55 14.73 15.15
CA GLY A 38 -3.52 13.87 15.80
C GLY A 38 -3.60 12.46 15.28
N LEU A 39 -2.78 12.10 14.30
CA LEU A 39 -2.79 10.73 13.78
C LEU A 39 -1.91 9.85 14.65
N THR A 40 -2.31 8.58 14.78
CA THR A 40 -1.40 7.60 15.34
C THR A 40 -0.29 7.31 14.34
N ARG A 41 0.78 6.69 14.81
CA ARG A 41 1.86 6.34 13.89
C ARG A 41 1.35 5.40 12.79
N ALA A 42 0.51 4.43 13.16
CA ALA A 42 -0.04 3.51 12.17
C ALA A 42 -0.86 4.25 11.12
N GLU A 43 -1.67 5.21 11.56
CA GLU A 43 -2.47 6.00 10.62
C GLU A 43 -1.59 6.85 9.72
N ALA A 44 -0.54 7.43 10.26
CA ALA A 44 0.37 8.25 9.48
C ALA A 44 1.10 7.40 8.43
N VAL A 45 1.57 6.22 8.82
CA VAL A 45 2.23 5.32 7.89
C VAL A 45 1.26 4.93 6.78
N HIS A 46 0.04 4.56 7.16
CA HIS A 46 -0.98 4.17 6.19
C HIS A 46 -1.21 5.28 5.16
N MET A 47 -1.36 6.50 5.65
CA MET A 47 -1.63 7.64 4.77
C MET A 47 -0.48 7.86 3.79
N LEU A 48 0.76 7.82 4.28
CA LEU A 48 1.91 8.07 3.42
C LEU A 48 2.12 6.96 2.41
N VAL A 49 1.90 5.71 2.83
CA VAL A 49 2.03 4.59 1.91
C VAL A 49 1.02 4.71 0.77
N LEU A 50 -0.23 5.00 1.10
CA LEU A 50 -1.26 5.13 0.08
C LEU A 50 -0.98 6.32 -0.82
N ALA A 51 -0.53 7.44 -0.26
CA ALA A 51 -0.24 8.62 -1.07
C ALA A 51 0.89 8.33 -2.06
N PHE A 52 1.89 7.57 -1.63
CA PHE A 52 3.00 7.24 -2.51
C PHE A 52 2.59 6.26 -3.60
N LEU A 53 1.78 5.27 -3.27
CA LEU A 53 1.46 4.21 -4.21
C LEU A 53 0.24 4.50 -5.07
N ALA A 54 -0.60 5.45 -4.68
CA ALA A 54 -1.81 5.73 -5.45
C ALA A 54 -1.52 6.06 -6.92
N PRO A 55 -0.55 6.91 -7.24
CA PRO A 55 -0.27 7.19 -8.65
C PRO A 55 0.18 5.96 -9.42
N VAL A 56 0.90 5.06 -8.76
CA VAL A 56 1.34 3.83 -9.40
C VAL A 56 0.15 2.94 -9.70
N LEU A 57 -0.77 2.84 -8.76
CA LEU A 57 -1.96 2.01 -8.94
C LEU A 57 -2.83 2.53 -10.07
N GLU A 58 -2.88 3.83 -10.24
CA GLU A 58 -3.71 4.41 -11.30
C GLU A 58 -3.20 4.09 -12.69
N GLN A 59 -1.97 3.64 -12.81
CA GLN A 59 -1.41 3.30 -14.10
C GLN A 59 -1.69 1.87 -14.51
N ILE A 60 -2.30 1.08 -13.64
CA ILE A 60 -2.64 -0.29 -13.96
C ILE A 60 -3.87 -0.30 -14.86
N PRO A 61 -3.77 -0.88 -16.07
CA PRO A 61 -4.84 -0.73 -17.06
C PRO A 61 -6.10 -1.51 -16.75
N VAL A 62 -6.03 -2.55 -15.94
CA VAL A 62 -7.19 -3.38 -15.65
C VAL A 62 -7.79 -2.93 -14.35
N ALA A 63 -9.00 -2.37 -14.42
CA ALA A 63 -9.63 -1.78 -13.25
C ALA A 63 -9.80 -2.77 -12.11
N GLU A 64 -10.21 -4.00 -12.44
CA GLU A 64 -10.42 -5.00 -11.40
C GLU A 64 -9.13 -5.32 -10.67
N LEU A 65 -8.04 -5.45 -11.43
CA LEU A 65 -6.75 -5.75 -10.83
C LEU A 65 -6.29 -4.60 -9.96
N ARG A 66 -6.50 -3.38 -10.42
CA ARG A 66 -6.13 -2.20 -9.65
C ARG A 66 -6.89 -2.14 -8.33
N ASP A 67 -8.20 -2.43 -8.40
CA ASP A 67 -9.02 -2.41 -7.19
C ASP A 67 -8.58 -3.49 -6.21
N GLU A 68 -8.24 -4.65 -6.73
CA GLU A 68 -7.79 -5.74 -5.89
C GLU A 68 -6.48 -5.40 -5.19
N MET A 69 -5.55 -4.79 -5.91
CA MET A 69 -4.29 -4.41 -5.32
C MET A 69 -4.48 -3.32 -4.26
N THR A 70 -5.37 -2.38 -4.52
CA THR A 70 -5.66 -1.34 -3.55
C THR A 70 -6.21 -1.94 -2.26
N GLN A 71 -7.08 -2.91 -2.39
CA GLN A 71 -7.66 -3.56 -1.22
C GLN A 71 -6.61 -4.31 -0.43
N LEU A 72 -5.72 -5.02 -1.12
CA LEU A 72 -4.66 -5.76 -0.45
C LEU A 72 -3.76 -4.82 0.33
N MET A 73 -3.45 -3.66 -0.23
CA MET A 73 -2.60 -2.70 0.45
C MET A 73 -3.28 -2.09 1.64
N GLY A 74 -4.59 -1.86 1.54
CA GLY A 74 -5.35 -1.38 2.68
C GLY A 74 -5.32 -2.35 3.83
N GLU A 75 -5.43 -3.64 3.54
CA GLU A 75 -5.37 -4.66 4.56
C GLU A 75 -3.99 -4.73 5.20
N LYS A 76 -2.94 -4.53 4.39
CA LYS A 76 -1.59 -4.61 4.90
C LYS A 76 -1.25 -3.50 5.87
N VAL A 77 -1.78 -2.31 5.65
CA VAL A 77 -1.40 -1.18 6.48
C VAL A 77 -2.37 -0.90 7.60
N ASN A 78 -3.47 -1.60 7.62
CA ASN A 78 -4.37 -1.50 8.75
C ASN A 78 -3.97 -2.51 9.80
#